data_81ff72e057afcb31b98c2b601d40e106
#
_entry.id   81ff72e057afcb31b98c2b601d40e106
#
_cell.length_a   1.000
_cell.length_b   1.000
_cell.length_c   1.000
_cell.angle_alpha   90.00
_cell.angle_beta   90.00
_cell.angle_gamma   90.00
#
_symmetry.space_group_name_H-M   'P 1'
#
loop_
_entity.id
_entity.type
_entity.pdbx_description
1 polymer ?
#
loop_
_entity_poly.entity_id
_entity_poly.type
_entity_poly.pdbx_seq_one_letter_code
_entity_poly.pdbx_strand_id
1 'polypeptide(L)'
;TSYDYDAPISEAGWVTPKFDSIRNVIRKYVTYDVPEAPAPIPLIEIPSISLTKVADVLALAKEGEPVESPTPLTFEQLNQGYGYVLYSTHFNQPLKGRLEIPGLRDYATIYVDGERVGELNRCFNQYAMEIDIPFNATLDILVENMGRINYGEEIVRNTKGIISSVKINGSEISDWKMYKLPMDRMPALVSDEPYVYKLSLIHISEPTRPE
;
A
#
# COMPACT_ATOMS: atom_id res chain seq x y z
N THR A 1 -2.61 10.93 5.47
CA THR A 1 -1.86 12.18 5.77
C THR A 1 -2.75 13.07 6.61
N SER A 2 -2.27 13.43 7.79
CA SER A 2 -2.97 14.35 8.69
C SER A 2 -2.62 15.80 8.35
N TYR A 3 -3.62 16.68 8.43
CA TYR A 3 -3.46 18.14 8.35
C TYR A 3 -3.60 18.80 9.73
N ASP A 4 -3.46 18.01 10.77
CA ASP A 4 -3.64 18.43 12.16
C ASP A 4 -2.38 19.12 12.75
N TYR A 5 -1.65 19.86 11.94
CA TYR A 5 -0.43 20.58 12.30
C TYR A 5 -0.67 21.57 13.44
N ASP A 6 -0.70 21.09 14.69
CA ASP A 6 -0.95 21.91 15.86
C ASP A 6 -2.27 22.73 15.73
N ALA A 7 -3.30 22.10 15.16
CA ALA A 7 -4.60 22.70 14.96
C ALA A 7 -5.33 22.91 16.30
N PRO A 8 -6.20 23.94 16.43
CA PRO A 8 -7.01 24.12 17.62
C PRO A 8 -8.06 23.01 17.81
N ILE A 9 -8.45 22.34 16.73
CA ILE A 9 -9.34 21.18 16.73
C ILE A 9 -8.65 20.08 15.93
N SER A 10 -8.51 18.89 16.50
CA SER A 10 -7.92 17.73 15.84
C SER A 10 -8.80 17.18 14.73
N GLU A 11 -8.25 16.32 13.87
CA GLU A 11 -9.03 15.61 12.84
C GLU A 11 -10.13 14.72 13.43
N ALA A 12 -9.97 14.26 14.66
CA ALA A 12 -10.97 13.52 15.41
C ALA A 12 -12.06 14.42 16.02
N GLY A 13 -11.98 15.74 15.83
CA GLY A 13 -12.95 16.69 16.37
C GLY A 13 -12.72 17.06 17.85
N TRP A 14 -11.57 16.71 18.42
CA TRP A 14 -11.24 17.05 19.81
C TRP A 14 -10.60 18.44 19.89
N VAL A 15 -10.98 19.18 20.93
CA VAL A 15 -10.34 20.48 21.21
C VAL A 15 -8.96 20.27 21.83
N THR A 16 -8.05 21.17 21.50
CA THR A 16 -6.69 21.19 22.03
C THR A 16 -6.52 22.41 22.95
N PRO A 17 -5.46 22.51 23.77
CA PRO A 17 -5.16 23.70 24.57
C PRO A 17 -5.08 25.00 23.75
N LYS A 18 -4.74 24.88 22.47
CA LYS A 18 -4.72 26.01 21.53
C LYS A 18 -6.12 26.59 21.27
N PHE A 19 -7.13 25.72 21.21
CA PHE A 19 -8.53 26.12 21.08
C PHE A 19 -8.94 27.03 22.24
N ASP A 20 -8.65 26.62 23.48
CA ASP A 20 -8.98 27.42 24.67
C ASP A 20 -8.22 28.74 24.69
N SER A 21 -6.96 28.75 24.29
CA SER A 21 -6.14 29.94 24.17
C SER A 21 -6.75 30.95 23.18
N ILE A 22 -7.11 30.48 21.99
CA ILE A 22 -7.77 31.31 20.95
C ILE A 22 -9.13 31.83 21.46
N ARG A 23 -9.95 30.97 22.04
CA ARG A 23 -11.26 31.31 22.61
C ARG A 23 -11.14 32.37 23.66
N ASN A 24 -10.18 32.26 24.56
CA ASN A 24 -9.93 33.25 25.61
C ASN A 24 -9.51 34.62 25.07
N VAL A 25 -8.78 34.64 23.96
CA VAL A 25 -8.43 35.89 23.27
C VAL A 25 -9.68 36.49 22.62
N ILE A 26 -10.45 35.71 21.87
CA ILE A 26 -11.67 36.16 21.17
C ILE A 26 -12.65 36.80 22.15
N ARG A 27 -12.90 36.18 23.32
CA ARG A 27 -13.79 36.67 24.36
C ARG A 27 -13.49 38.09 24.82
N LYS A 28 -12.25 38.58 24.68
CA LYS A 28 -11.85 39.93 25.06
C LYS A 28 -12.28 41.01 24.06
N TYR A 29 -12.59 40.62 22.81
CA TYR A 29 -12.82 41.55 21.71
C TYR A 29 -14.23 41.48 21.11
N VAL A 30 -15.04 40.50 21.53
CA VAL A 30 -16.40 40.32 21.01
C VAL A 30 -17.43 40.67 22.10
N THR A 31 -18.62 41.09 21.68
CA THR A 31 -19.74 41.47 22.55
C THR A 31 -20.82 40.39 22.66
N TYR A 32 -20.67 39.31 21.92
CA TYR A 32 -21.55 38.15 21.94
C TYR A 32 -20.93 36.98 22.73
N ASP A 33 -21.75 36.06 23.18
CA ASP A 33 -21.29 34.89 23.89
C ASP A 33 -20.54 33.93 22.95
N VAL A 34 -19.28 33.68 23.26
CA VAL A 34 -18.48 32.70 22.54
C VAL A 34 -18.89 31.29 22.98
N PRO A 35 -19.29 30.43 22.06
CA PRO A 35 -19.75 29.05 22.36
C PRO A 35 -18.76 28.29 23.24
N GLU A 36 -19.28 27.39 24.07
CA GLU A 36 -18.45 26.41 24.79
C GLU A 36 -17.85 25.40 23.85
N ALA A 37 -16.71 24.82 24.24
CA ALA A 37 -16.14 23.70 23.52
C ALA A 37 -17.14 22.53 23.52
N PRO A 38 -17.33 21.84 22.38
CA PRO A 38 -18.17 20.64 22.33
C PRO A 38 -17.60 19.56 23.24
N ALA A 39 -18.48 18.69 23.75
CA ALA A 39 -18.05 17.51 24.49
C ALA A 39 -17.16 16.61 23.59
N PRO A 40 -16.12 15.98 24.15
CA PRO A 40 -15.31 15.04 23.39
C PRO A 40 -16.16 13.94 22.78
N ILE A 41 -15.87 13.57 21.54
CA ILE A 41 -16.50 12.43 20.88
C ILE A 41 -16.06 11.15 21.63
N PRO A 42 -17.00 10.29 22.03
CA PRO A 42 -16.65 9.05 22.73
C PRO A 42 -15.80 8.14 21.85
N LEU A 43 -14.78 7.55 22.43
CA LEU A 43 -13.97 6.51 21.81
C LEU A 43 -14.64 5.15 21.99
N ILE A 44 -14.50 4.30 21.01
CA ILE A 44 -14.84 2.90 21.11
C ILE A 44 -13.56 2.11 21.30
N GLU A 45 -13.59 1.13 22.18
CA GLU A 45 -12.56 0.11 22.30
C GLU A 45 -13.02 -1.09 21.49
N ILE A 46 -12.23 -1.46 20.47
CA ILE A 46 -12.52 -2.63 19.65
C ILE A 46 -11.70 -3.79 20.21
N PRO A 47 -12.34 -4.84 20.75
CA PRO A 47 -11.63 -6.02 21.22
C PRO A 47 -10.96 -6.76 20.04
N SER A 48 -10.10 -7.73 20.37
CA SER A 48 -9.49 -8.60 19.36
C SER A 48 -10.56 -9.26 18.48
N ILE A 49 -10.43 -9.13 17.19
CA ILE A 49 -11.34 -9.70 16.20
C ILE A 49 -10.63 -10.92 15.58
N SER A 50 -11.29 -12.08 15.58
CA SER A 50 -10.84 -13.24 14.84
C SER A 50 -11.37 -13.17 13.42
N LEU A 51 -10.47 -13.13 12.43
CA LEU A 51 -10.82 -13.25 11.03
C LEU A 51 -10.94 -14.75 10.70
N THR A 52 -12.13 -15.17 10.28
CA THR A 52 -12.43 -16.59 10.01
C THR A 52 -12.43 -16.92 8.52
N LYS A 53 -12.20 -15.92 7.67
CA LYS A 53 -12.27 -16.08 6.23
C LYS A 53 -11.03 -15.46 5.60
N VAL A 54 -10.38 -16.21 4.72
CA VAL A 54 -9.15 -15.83 4.03
C VAL A 54 -9.31 -16.08 2.53
N ALA A 55 -8.79 -15.17 1.71
CA ALA A 55 -8.63 -15.39 0.28
C ALA A 55 -7.15 -15.29 -0.07
N ASP A 56 -6.65 -16.24 -0.86
CA ASP A 56 -5.30 -16.17 -1.42
C ASP A 56 -5.24 -15.08 -2.49
N VAL A 57 -4.34 -14.11 -2.30
CA VAL A 57 -4.25 -12.95 -3.18
C VAL A 57 -3.73 -13.29 -4.58
N LEU A 58 -2.85 -14.29 -4.70
CA LEU A 58 -2.33 -14.71 -5.99
C LEU A 58 -3.38 -15.48 -6.79
N ALA A 59 -4.11 -16.38 -6.12
CA ALA A 59 -5.23 -17.10 -6.72
C ALA A 59 -6.31 -16.12 -7.17
N LEU A 60 -6.67 -15.16 -6.31
CA LEU A 60 -7.66 -14.13 -6.63
C LEU A 60 -7.25 -13.26 -7.83
N ALA A 61 -5.98 -12.86 -7.89
CA ALA A 61 -5.48 -12.08 -9.03
C ALA A 61 -5.61 -12.88 -10.34
N LYS A 62 -5.26 -14.17 -10.31
CA LYS A 62 -5.26 -15.07 -11.48
C LYS A 62 -6.67 -15.55 -11.92
N GLU A 63 -7.74 -15.21 -11.20
CA GLU A 63 -9.12 -15.38 -11.68
C GLU A 63 -9.45 -14.46 -12.86
N GLY A 64 -8.77 -13.31 -12.95
CA GLY A 64 -8.95 -12.34 -14.04
C GLY A 64 -8.15 -12.71 -15.30
N GLU A 65 -8.58 -12.16 -16.44
CA GLU A 65 -7.81 -12.26 -17.68
C GLU A 65 -6.56 -11.38 -17.61
N PRO A 66 -5.37 -11.92 -17.91
CA PRO A 66 -4.14 -11.13 -17.90
C PRO A 66 -4.05 -10.20 -19.11
N VAL A 67 -3.38 -9.07 -18.93
CA VAL A 67 -2.84 -8.28 -20.04
C VAL A 67 -1.42 -8.77 -20.30
N GLU A 68 -1.15 -9.23 -21.53
CA GLU A 68 0.17 -9.71 -21.91
C GLU A 68 0.98 -8.60 -22.59
N SER A 69 2.26 -8.50 -22.24
CA SER A 69 3.19 -7.55 -22.85
C SER A 69 4.64 -8.03 -22.70
N PRO A 70 5.52 -7.73 -23.66
CA PRO A 70 6.94 -8.01 -23.50
C PRO A 70 7.58 -7.30 -22.31
N THR A 71 7.05 -6.15 -21.92
CA THR A 71 7.54 -5.33 -20.81
C THR A 71 6.45 -5.10 -19.77
N PRO A 72 6.81 -4.89 -18.49
CA PRO A 72 5.82 -4.48 -17.48
C PRO A 72 5.07 -3.20 -17.92
N LEU A 73 3.77 -3.20 -17.70
CA LEU A 73 2.92 -2.03 -17.91
C LEU A 73 2.61 -1.35 -16.57
N THR A 74 2.49 -0.04 -16.58
CA THR A 74 2.13 0.74 -15.40
C THR A 74 0.66 0.58 -15.05
N PHE A 75 0.26 0.97 -13.84
CA PHE A 75 -1.15 1.00 -13.44
C PHE A 75 -1.99 1.84 -14.41
N GLU A 76 -1.44 2.97 -14.88
CA GLU A 76 -2.12 3.85 -15.82
C GLU A 76 -2.32 3.19 -17.20
N GLN A 77 -1.31 2.48 -17.70
CA GLN A 77 -1.41 1.74 -18.96
C GLN A 77 -2.40 0.56 -18.86
N LEU A 78 -2.53 -0.02 -17.67
CA LEU A 78 -3.53 -1.05 -17.38
C LEU A 78 -4.93 -0.47 -17.09
N ASN A 79 -5.07 0.86 -17.11
CA ASN A 79 -6.31 1.55 -16.75
C ASN A 79 -6.82 1.16 -15.34
N GLN A 80 -5.91 1.16 -14.37
CA GLN A 80 -6.18 0.88 -12.96
C GLN A 80 -5.65 2.00 -12.09
N GLY A 81 -6.52 2.62 -11.28
CA GLY A 81 -6.18 3.78 -10.45
C GLY A 81 -5.56 3.43 -9.09
N TYR A 82 -5.91 2.28 -8.52
CA TYR A 82 -5.57 1.87 -7.15
C TYR A 82 -5.53 0.34 -7.02
N GLY A 83 -5.25 -0.16 -5.81
CA GLY A 83 -5.16 -1.59 -5.51
C GLY A 83 -3.80 -2.19 -5.86
N TYR A 84 -3.82 -3.42 -6.38
CA TYR A 84 -2.62 -4.18 -6.70
C TYR A 84 -2.59 -4.57 -8.17
N VAL A 85 -1.39 -4.77 -8.70
CA VAL A 85 -1.15 -5.47 -9.97
C VAL A 85 -0.18 -6.62 -9.72
N LEU A 86 -0.56 -7.81 -10.15
CA LEU A 86 0.32 -8.97 -10.15
C LEU A 86 1.02 -9.06 -11.49
N TYR A 87 2.34 -8.93 -11.50
CA TYR A 87 3.20 -9.14 -12.65
C TYR A 87 3.77 -10.56 -12.58
N SER A 88 3.48 -11.38 -13.57
CA SER A 88 3.84 -12.79 -13.60
C SER A 88 4.65 -13.11 -14.84
N THR A 89 5.72 -13.88 -14.70
CA THR A 89 6.50 -14.41 -15.81
C THR A 89 7.02 -15.81 -15.47
N HIS A 90 7.20 -16.66 -16.51
CA HIS A 90 7.57 -18.05 -16.35
C HIS A 90 8.98 -18.31 -16.85
N PHE A 91 9.74 -19.11 -16.12
CA PHE A 91 11.11 -19.50 -16.44
C PHE A 91 11.21 -21.00 -16.72
N ASN A 92 11.64 -21.35 -17.91
CA ASN A 92 11.88 -22.74 -18.32
C ASN A 92 13.27 -23.25 -17.91
N GLN A 93 14.13 -22.40 -17.37
CA GLN A 93 15.47 -22.73 -16.91
C GLN A 93 15.68 -22.15 -15.53
N PRO A 94 16.47 -22.80 -14.65
CA PRO A 94 16.78 -22.26 -13.35
C PRO A 94 17.60 -20.98 -13.49
N LEU A 95 17.34 -19.99 -12.65
CA LEU A 95 18.03 -18.71 -12.64
C LEU A 95 18.26 -18.25 -11.21
N LYS A 96 19.53 -18.00 -10.88
CA LYS A 96 19.90 -17.46 -9.57
C LYS A 96 20.65 -16.17 -9.73
N GLY A 97 20.33 -15.17 -8.91
CA GLY A 97 21.05 -13.93 -8.91
C GLY A 97 20.28 -12.76 -8.33
N ARG A 98 20.69 -11.56 -8.73
CA ARG A 98 20.16 -10.32 -8.21
C ARG A 98 18.98 -9.83 -9.07
N LEU A 99 17.77 -9.88 -8.50
CA LEU A 99 16.57 -9.24 -9.03
C LEU A 99 16.65 -7.73 -8.77
N GLU A 100 16.41 -6.93 -9.81
CA GLU A 100 16.42 -5.47 -9.76
C GLU A 100 15.17 -4.89 -10.39
N ILE A 101 14.46 -4.02 -9.66
CA ILE A 101 13.26 -3.30 -10.10
C ILE A 101 13.45 -1.79 -9.83
N PRO A 102 14.33 -1.10 -10.57
CA PRO A 102 14.67 0.30 -10.27
C PRO A 102 13.48 1.25 -10.40
N GLY A 103 12.48 0.89 -11.19
CA GLY A 103 11.24 1.63 -11.35
C GLY A 103 10.07 1.13 -10.51
N LEU A 104 10.30 0.51 -9.38
CA LEU A 104 9.22 0.09 -8.47
C LEU A 104 8.48 1.29 -7.86
N ARG A 105 7.15 1.27 -7.94
CA ARG A 105 6.25 2.28 -7.38
C ARG A 105 4.97 1.62 -6.86
N ASP A 106 4.86 1.31 -5.54
CA ASP A 106 5.77 1.75 -4.47
C ASP A 106 6.34 0.54 -3.69
N TYR A 107 5.54 -0.53 -3.49
CA TYR A 107 5.89 -1.71 -2.69
C TYR A 107 5.61 -2.98 -3.49
N ALA A 108 6.51 -3.94 -3.41
CA ALA A 108 6.35 -5.23 -4.07
C ALA A 108 6.60 -6.38 -3.11
N THR A 109 5.71 -7.37 -3.13
CA THR A 109 5.95 -8.69 -2.54
C THR A 109 6.33 -9.66 -3.67
N ILE A 110 7.42 -10.39 -3.46
CA ILE A 110 8.01 -11.29 -4.46
C ILE A 110 7.71 -12.73 -4.09
N TYR A 111 7.22 -13.49 -5.06
CA TYR A 111 6.91 -14.90 -4.92
C TYR A 111 7.59 -15.71 -6.02
N VAL A 112 7.97 -16.94 -5.70
CA VAL A 112 8.43 -17.96 -6.65
C VAL A 112 7.57 -19.20 -6.43
N ASP A 113 6.87 -19.64 -7.46
CA ASP A 113 5.89 -20.74 -7.40
C ASP A 113 4.87 -20.60 -6.25
N GLY A 114 4.42 -19.37 -5.99
CA GLY A 114 3.47 -19.06 -4.94
C GLY A 114 4.09 -18.89 -3.54
N GLU A 115 5.34 -19.26 -3.34
CA GLU A 115 6.04 -19.06 -2.06
C GLU A 115 6.62 -17.65 -1.97
N ARG A 116 6.33 -16.93 -0.88
CA ARG A 116 6.88 -15.60 -0.65
C ARG A 116 8.38 -15.68 -0.34
N VAL A 117 9.21 -15.08 -1.20
CA VAL A 117 10.67 -15.08 -1.06
C VAL A 117 11.23 -13.75 -0.59
N GLY A 118 10.46 -12.66 -0.65
CA GLY A 118 10.91 -11.37 -0.15
C GLY A 118 9.99 -10.21 -0.50
N GLU A 119 10.51 -9.01 -0.29
CA GLU A 119 9.81 -7.76 -0.57
C GLU A 119 10.78 -6.67 -0.99
N LEU A 120 10.29 -5.70 -1.74
CA LEU A 120 11.00 -4.48 -2.11
C LEU A 120 10.15 -3.28 -1.75
N ASN A 121 10.78 -2.23 -1.20
CA ASN A 121 10.07 -1.07 -0.70
C ASN A 121 10.77 0.24 -1.10
N ARG A 122 10.08 1.03 -1.90
CA ARG A 122 10.56 2.32 -2.37
C ARG A 122 10.88 3.30 -1.22
N CYS A 123 10.10 3.29 -0.15
CA CYS A 123 10.31 4.19 0.99
C CYS A 123 11.69 4.01 1.64
N PHE A 124 12.24 2.80 1.54
CA PHE A 124 13.57 2.46 2.06
C PHE A 124 14.63 2.35 0.96
N ASN A 125 14.33 2.79 -0.27
CA ASN A 125 15.21 2.65 -1.44
C ASN A 125 15.62 1.20 -1.73
N GLN A 126 14.76 0.25 -1.40
CA GLN A 126 14.96 -1.17 -1.65
C GLN A 126 14.39 -1.51 -3.03
N TYR A 127 15.26 -1.62 -4.01
CA TYR A 127 14.92 -1.89 -5.41
C TYR A 127 15.53 -3.18 -5.94
N ALA A 128 16.24 -3.93 -5.10
CA ALA A 128 16.89 -5.16 -5.49
C ALA A 128 16.99 -6.16 -4.33
N MET A 129 16.98 -7.45 -4.68
CA MET A 129 17.19 -8.56 -3.75
C MET A 129 17.81 -9.77 -4.46
N GLU A 130 18.42 -10.68 -3.71
CA GLU A 130 18.83 -11.97 -4.25
C GLU A 130 17.63 -12.88 -4.45
N ILE A 131 17.59 -13.61 -5.57
CA ILE A 131 16.51 -14.53 -5.91
C ILE A 131 17.08 -15.86 -6.43
N ASP A 132 16.36 -16.93 -6.17
CA ASP A 132 16.64 -18.26 -6.69
C ASP A 132 15.35 -18.81 -7.33
N ILE A 133 15.35 -18.92 -8.65
CA ILE A 133 14.21 -19.38 -9.45
C ILE A 133 14.53 -20.79 -9.93
N PRO A 134 13.79 -21.82 -9.50
CA PRO A 134 13.99 -23.19 -9.93
C PRO A 134 13.69 -23.41 -11.42
N PHE A 135 14.01 -24.61 -11.91
CA PHE A 135 13.57 -25.05 -13.25
C PHE A 135 12.04 -25.09 -13.32
N ASN A 136 11.48 -24.57 -14.43
CA ASN A 136 10.05 -24.58 -14.72
C ASN A 136 9.22 -23.84 -13.64
N ALA A 137 9.70 -22.72 -13.16
CA ALA A 137 9.10 -21.94 -12.08
C ALA A 137 8.53 -20.59 -12.55
N THR A 138 7.59 -20.06 -11.79
CA THR A 138 6.93 -18.77 -12.03
C THR A 138 7.41 -17.75 -11.02
N LEU A 139 7.86 -16.60 -11.52
CA LEU A 139 8.09 -15.40 -10.72
C LEU A 139 6.83 -14.53 -10.74
N ASP A 140 6.28 -14.30 -9.57
CA ASP A 140 5.14 -13.43 -9.34
C ASP A 140 5.58 -12.21 -8.51
N ILE A 141 5.31 -11.01 -8.99
CA ILE A 141 5.62 -9.74 -8.34
C ILE A 141 4.31 -9.02 -8.08
N LEU A 142 3.83 -9.04 -6.85
CA LEU A 142 2.62 -8.32 -6.45
C LEU A 142 2.98 -6.89 -6.04
N VAL A 143 2.57 -5.92 -6.85
CA VAL A 143 2.86 -4.50 -6.62
C VAL A 143 1.66 -3.79 -6.05
N GLU A 144 1.87 -3.09 -4.94
CA GLU A 144 0.89 -2.24 -4.28
C GLU A 144 1.07 -0.77 -4.70
N ASN A 145 -0.06 -0.13 -5.03
CA ASN A 145 -0.13 1.31 -5.15
C ASN A 145 -0.45 1.90 -3.76
N MET A 146 0.59 2.33 -3.04
CA MET A 146 0.48 2.89 -1.69
C MET A 146 -0.11 4.32 -1.64
N GLY A 147 -0.77 4.74 -2.70
CA GLY A 147 -1.38 6.06 -2.81
C GLY A 147 -0.63 6.99 -3.75
N ARG A 148 -1.28 8.11 -4.06
CA ARG A 148 -0.77 9.13 -5.00
C ARG A 148 -0.59 10.46 -4.30
N ILE A 149 0.39 11.23 -4.75
CA ILE A 149 0.56 12.60 -4.27
C ILE A 149 -0.65 13.45 -4.68
N ASN A 150 -1.03 14.37 -3.83
CA ASN A 150 -2.20 15.25 -4.04
C ASN A 150 -1.82 16.71 -4.29
N TYR A 151 -0.54 17.06 -4.26
CA TYR A 151 -0.06 18.42 -4.38
C TYR A 151 1.30 18.49 -5.10
N GLY A 152 1.51 19.57 -5.86
CA GLY A 152 2.76 19.88 -6.55
C GLY A 152 2.80 19.46 -8.02
N GLU A 153 3.84 19.88 -8.72
CA GLU A 153 4.02 19.63 -10.17
C GLU A 153 4.23 18.15 -10.51
N GLU A 154 4.69 17.36 -9.57
CA GLU A 154 4.95 15.94 -9.77
C GLU A 154 3.67 15.07 -9.82
N ILE A 155 2.48 15.63 -9.58
CA ILE A 155 1.20 14.91 -9.70
C ILE A 155 1.09 14.24 -11.06
N VAL A 156 1.40 14.95 -12.14
CA VAL A 156 1.31 14.47 -13.52
C VAL A 156 2.32 13.36 -13.84
N ARG A 157 3.36 13.22 -13.03
CA ARG A 157 4.43 12.21 -13.18
C ARG A 157 4.35 11.09 -12.15
N ASN A 158 3.30 11.07 -11.33
CA ASN A 158 3.13 10.10 -10.26
C ASN A 158 2.56 8.76 -10.79
N THR A 159 3.25 8.19 -11.76
CA THR A 159 2.93 6.87 -12.35
C THR A 159 3.22 5.76 -11.37
N LYS A 160 2.38 4.73 -11.32
CA LYS A 160 2.43 3.61 -10.39
C LYS A 160 2.68 2.26 -11.07
N GLY A 161 3.12 1.29 -10.28
CA GLY A 161 3.48 -0.04 -10.75
C GLY A 161 4.97 -0.21 -11.02
N ILE A 162 5.32 -1.01 -12.00
CA ILE A 162 6.70 -1.14 -12.49
C ILE A 162 6.85 -0.22 -13.71
N ILE A 163 7.57 0.89 -13.54
CA ILE A 163 7.70 1.93 -14.57
C ILE A 163 8.99 1.82 -15.40
N SER A 164 9.76 0.76 -15.18
CA SER A 164 10.99 0.44 -15.93
C SER A 164 11.12 -1.05 -16.14
N SER A 165 12.17 -1.49 -16.82
CA SER A 165 12.45 -2.93 -16.96
C SER A 165 12.77 -3.58 -15.62
N VAL A 166 12.36 -4.84 -15.47
CA VAL A 166 12.81 -5.76 -14.42
C VAL A 166 14.03 -6.50 -14.92
N LYS A 167 15.05 -6.65 -14.08
CA LYS A 167 16.30 -7.30 -14.46
C LYS A 167 16.68 -8.38 -13.47
N ILE A 168 17.33 -9.44 -13.97
CA ILE A 168 18.06 -10.40 -13.13
C ILE A 168 19.48 -10.48 -13.67
N ASN A 169 20.48 -10.26 -12.81
CA ASN A 169 21.90 -10.19 -13.18
C ASN A 169 22.17 -9.21 -14.34
N GLY A 170 21.44 -8.08 -14.37
CA GLY A 170 21.56 -7.05 -15.41
C GLY A 170 20.84 -7.37 -16.72
N SER A 171 20.32 -8.59 -16.92
CA SER A 171 19.53 -8.97 -18.10
C SER A 171 18.05 -8.67 -17.89
N GLU A 172 17.42 -8.03 -18.87
CA GLU A 172 16.00 -7.70 -18.82
C GLU A 172 15.14 -8.96 -18.94
N ILE A 173 14.06 -8.99 -18.16
CA ILE A 173 13.06 -10.03 -18.17
C ILE A 173 11.89 -9.59 -19.05
N SER A 174 11.43 -10.50 -19.91
CA SER A 174 10.31 -10.28 -20.84
C SER A 174 9.12 -11.21 -20.56
N ASP A 175 8.11 -11.09 -21.41
CA ASP A 175 6.93 -11.97 -21.47
C ASP A 175 6.08 -11.94 -20.18
N TRP A 176 5.64 -10.74 -19.85
CA TRP A 176 4.85 -10.48 -18.66
C TRP A 176 3.36 -10.71 -18.89
N LYS A 177 2.73 -11.34 -17.91
CA LYS A 177 1.28 -11.41 -17.71
C LYS A 177 0.92 -10.55 -16.52
N MET A 178 0.11 -9.53 -16.73
CA MET A 178 -0.29 -8.60 -15.68
C MET A 178 -1.76 -8.77 -15.35
N TYR A 179 -2.03 -9.11 -14.09
CA TYR A 179 -3.38 -9.29 -13.58
C TYR A 179 -3.77 -8.09 -12.73
N LYS A 180 -4.92 -7.49 -13.06
CA LYS A 180 -5.46 -6.33 -12.36
C LYS A 180 -6.20 -6.76 -11.10
N LEU A 181 -5.89 -6.13 -9.98
CA LEU A 181 -6.54 -6.39 -8.71
C LEU A 181 -6.91 -5.06 -8.02
N PRO A 182 -7.95 -4.37 -8.51
CA PRO A 182 -8.34 -3.05 -7.98
C PRO A 182 -8.91 -3.11 -6.57
N MET A 183 -9.33 -4.27 -6.08
CA MET A 183 -9.94 -4.46 -4.74
C MET A 183 -11.21 -3.63 -4.54
N ASP A 184 -11.95 -3.35 -5.59
CA ASP A 184 -13.22 -2.62 -5.59
C ASP A 184 -14.41 -3.49 -5.17
N ARG A 185 -14.21 -4.78 -5.07
CA ARG A 185 -15.18 -5.78 -4.63
C ARG A 185 -14.56 -6.76 -3.66
N MET A 186 -15.36 -7.20 -2.70
CA MET A 186 -14.95 -8.30 -1.82
C MET A 186 -14.85 -9.60 -2.64
N PRO A 187 -13.82 -10.42 -2.41
CA PRO A 187 -13.70 -11.73 -3.04
C PRO A 187 -14.95 -12.58 -2.77
N ALA A 188 -15.42 -13.29 -3.81
CA ALA A 188 -16.56 -14.18 -3.66
C ALA A 188 -16.19 -15.46 -2.89
N LEU A 189 -14.93 -15.81 -2.82
CA LEU A 189 -14.46 -17.05 -2.26
C LEU A 189 -13.40 -16.93 -1.23
N VAL A 190 -13.61 -17.70 -0.23
CA VAL A 190 -12.91 -17.59 0.99
C VAL A 190 -12.75 -18.97 1.57
N SER A 191 -11.55 -19.36 1.96
CA SER A 191 -11.37 -20.59 2.70
C SER A 191 -11.85 -20.41 4.13
N ASP A 192 -12.47 -21.47 4.70
CA ASP A 192 -12.93 -21.49 6.07
C ASP A 192 -11.80 -21.78 7.09
N GLU A 193 -10.54 -21.59 6.69
CA GLU A 193 -9.40 -21.73 7.59
C GLU A 193 -9.35 -20.56 8.57
N PRO A 194 -9.38 -20.79 9.88
CA PRO A 194 -9.38 -19.72 10.86
C PRO A 194 -8.01 -19.04 10.88
N TYR A 195 -7.97 -17.80 10.42
CA TYR A 195 -6.79 -16.96 10.55
C TYR A 195 -6.97 -15.99 11.72
N VAL A 196 -6.13 -16.12 12.75
CA VAL A 196 -6.16 -15.22 13.90
C VAL A 196 -5.25 -14.03 13.62
N TYR A 197 -5.85 -12.91 13.21
CA TYR A 197 -5.14 -11.65 13.09
C TYR A 197 -5.17 -10.93 14.45
N LYS A 198 -4.03 -10.81 15.11
CA LYS A 198 -3.90 -9.87 16.23
C LYS A 198 -3.65 -8.49 15.64
N LEU A 199 -4.67 -7.66 15.55
CA LEU A 199 -4.51 -6.22 15.38
C LEU A 199 -3.80 -5.71 16.65
N SER A 200 -2.50 -5.50 16.54
CA SER A 200 -1.76 -4.78 17.56
C SER A 200 -2.06 -3.29 17.39
N LEU A 201 -2.71 -2.68 18.37
CA LEU A 201 -2.93 -1.23 18.46
C LEU A 201 -1.60 -0.44 18.46
N ILE A 202 -0.45 -1.11 18.59
CA ILE A 202 0.89 -0.51 18.51
C ILE A 202 1.17 0.14 17.13
N HIS A 203 0.43 -0.22 16.09
CA HIS A 203 0.62 0.35 14.74
C HIS A 203 -0.24 1.60 14.49
N ILE A 204 -1.04 2.03 15.46
CA ILE A 204 -1.83 3.26 15.40
C ILE A 204 -1.22 4.35 16.31
N SER A 205 -0.11 4.06 16.99
CA SER A 205 0.61 5.08 17.74
C SER A 205 1.23 6.08 16.79
N GLU A 206 0.99 7.36 17.03
CA GLU A 206 1.61 8.49 16.34
C GLU A 206 3.12 8.28 16.14
N PRO A 207 3.67 8.69 15.00
CA PRO A 207 5.10 8.70 14.81
C PRO A 207 5.70 9.57 15.93
N THR A 208 6.44 8.93 16.83
CA THR A 208 7.26 9.64 17.81
C THR A 208 8.13 10.64 17.05
N ARG A 209 7.98 11.93 17.35
CA ARG A 209 8.91 12.96 16.88
C ARG A 209 10.33 12.52 17.25
N PRO A 210 11.28 12.49 16.32
CA PRO A 210 12.68 12.45 16.70
C PRO A 210 12.98 13.77 17.45
N GLU A 211 13.55 13.64 18.60
CA GLU A 211 14.09 14.78 19.34
C GLU A 211 15.26 15.41 18.56
#